data_c5ae083216fd0efc9160e47bd9c7b4bb
#
_entry.id   c5ae083216fd0efc9160e47bd9c7b4bb
#
_cell.length_a   1.000
_cell.length_b   1.000
_cell.length_c   1.000
_cell.angle_alpha   90.00
_cell.angle_beta   90.00
_cell.angle_gamma   90.00
#
_symmetry.space_group_name_H-M   'P 1'
#
loop_
_entity.id
_entity.type
_entity.pdbx_description
1 polymer ?
#
loop_
_entity_poly.entity_id
_entity_poly.type
_entity_poly.pdbx_seq_one_letter_code
_entity_poly.pdbx_strand_id
1 'polypeptide(L)'
;MRGRDGRRLRRLLFSARRFCIFFLLMCFVITCCMLLFLGQVQRDMGLEAELPRAVIEQAAKYTFANILLLSLLCTILDEIWRRFTVGRPVRRIVRGAERIMRGDFSVRIQPIHSADSLDGFDTIIGSFNRMAQELSGIETLRTEFISNVSHELKTPLAVIQNYGTLLQQPDLPEEQRLDYARQLTEAARRLASLITNILKLNKLENQQIFPAQQTYDLGEQLCECLLGFEQAWEDKGLDIDTDLEENVRVTTDAELLSLVWNNLFSNAVKFTGAGGRISLSLRTEGADAVVRVSDTGCGIPPEVGRHIFEKFYQGDPSHSAQGNGLGLALVKRVMDIIGGEISVESVAGKGSSFTVRLRRGADAPMEKSPA
;
A
#
# COMPACT_ATOMS: atom_id res chain seq x y z
N MET A 1 1.03 -8.43 40.52
CA MET A 1 2.20 -9.06 41.15
C MET A 1 2.47 -10.50 40.71
N ARG A 2 1.49 -11.33 40.39
CA ARG A 2 1.68 -12.75 39.99
C ARG A 2 2.51 -13.04 38.73
N GLY A 3 2.68 -12.11 37.82
CA GLY A 3 3.39 -12.34 36.53
C GLY A 3 4.92 -12.18 36.56
N ARG A 4 5.48 -11.54 37.58
CA ARG A 4 6.94 -11.36 37.73
C ARG A 4 7.61 -12.59 38.33
N ASP A 5 6.97 -13.24 39.28
CA ASP A 5 7.54 -14.43 39.94
C ASP A 5 7.54 -15.66 39.03
N GLY A 6 6.52 -15.85 38.20
CA GLY A 6 6.49 -16.95 37.22
C GLY A 6 7.59 -16.84 36.14
N ARG A 7 7.96 -15.63 35.75
CA ARG A 7 9.06 -15.39 34.79
C ARG A 7 10.44 -15.62 35.44
N ARG A 8 10.63 -15.27 36.69
CA ARG A 8 11.86 -15.55 37.44
C ARG A 8 12.04 -17.05 37.64
N LEU A 9 11.00 -17.75 38.04
CA LEU A 9 11.03 -19.21 38.26
C LEU A 9 11.34 -19.97 36.95
N ARG A 10 10.74 -19.62 35.83
CA ARG A 10 11.05 -20.21 34.51
C ARG A 10 12.50 -19.96 34.10
N ARG A 11 13.07 -18.78 34.36
CA ARG A 11 14.48 -18.49 34.06
C ARG A 11 15.42 -19.35 34.92
N LEU A 12 15.13 -19.51 36.21
CA LEU A 12 15.91 -20.35 37.12
C LEU A 12 15.84 -21.82 36.68
N LEU A 13 14.68 -22.36 36.36
CA LEU A 13 14.51 -23.72 35.86
C LEU A 13 15.25 -23.95 34.53
N PHE A 14 15.25 -22.98 33.64
CA PHE A 14 15.93 -23.07 32.36
C PHE A 14 17.48 -22.99 32.51
N SER A 15 17.98 -22.16 33.43
CA SER A 15 19.39 -22.09 33.79
C SER A 15 19.86 -23.38 34.51
N ALA A 16 19.06 -23.91 35.44
CA ALA A 16 19.34 -25.18 36.12
C ALA A 16 19.40 -26.37 35.14
N ARG A 17 18.47 -26.44 34.18
CA ARG A 17 18.49 -27.50 33.16
C ARG A 17 19.75 -27.45 32.31
N ARG A 18 20.24 -26.26 31.93
CA ARG A 18 21.49 -26.12 31.17
C ARG A 18 22.73 -26.48 32.00
N PHE A 19 22.75 -26.04 33.25
CA PHE A 19 23.80 -26.46 34.17
C PHE A 19 23.88 -27.97 34.24
N CYS A 20 22.77 -28.68 34.38
CA CYS A 20 22.76 -30.14 34.38
C CYS A 20 23.28 -30.74 33.08
N ILE A 21 22.94 -30.17 31.91
CA ILE A 21 23.45 -30.64 30.63
C ILE A 21 24.98 -30.43 30.53
N PHE A 22 25.50 -29.25 30.88
CA PHE A 22 26.97 -29.01 30.89
C PHE A 22 27.66 -29.87 31.91
N PHE A 23 27.08 -30.07 33.09
CA PHE A 23 27.62 -30.92 34.12
C PHE A 23 27.76 -32.38 33.65
N LEU A 24 26.70 -32.94 33.08
CA LEU A 24 26.73 -34.31 32.54
C LEU A 24 27.74 -34.46 31.39
N LEU A 25 27.80 -33.48 30.48
CA LEU A 25 28.74 -33.46 29.37
C LEU A 25 30.20 -33.43 29.91
N MET A 26 30.48 -32.56 30.88
CA MET A 26 31.79 -32.43 31.47
C MET A 26 32.16 -33.67 32.28
N CYS A 27 31.22 -34.25 33.02
CA CYS A 27 31.43 -35.54 33.69
C CYS A 27 31.87 -36.60 32.69
N PHE A 28 31.13 -36.71 31.57
CA PHE A 28 31.45 -37.72 30.56
C PHE A 28 32.83 -37.49 29.94
N VAL A 29 33.14 -36.27 29.47
CA VAL A 29 34.41 -35.95 28.82
C VAL A 29 35.58 -36.14 29.76
N ILE A 30 35.51 -35.61 31.00
CA ILE A 30 36.62 -35.71 31.96
C ILE A 30 36.83 -37.16 32.41
N THR A 31 35.76 -37.95 32.62
CA THR A 31 35.87 -39.36 32.95
C THR A 31 36.55 -40.15 31.82
N CYS A 32 36.14 -39.91 30.56
CA CYS A 32 36.78 -40.54 29.40
C CYS A 32 38.26 -40.16 29.30
N CYS A 33 38.62 -38.88 29.43
CA CYS A 33 40.00 -38.42 29.40
C CYS A 33 40.82 -39.03 30.52
N MET A 34 40.26 -39.12 31.72
CA MET A 34 40.94 -39.70 32.88
C MET A 34 41.19 -41.21 32.71
N LEU A 35 40.20 -41.95 32.17
CA LEU A 35 40.37 -43.37 31.85
C LEU A 35 41.47 -43.60 30.78
N LEU A 36 41.45 -42.79 29.72
CA LEU A 36 42.52 -42.88 28.69
C LEU A 36 43.87 -42.53 29.24
N PHE A 37 43.97 -41.46 30.05
CA PHE A 37 45.23 -41.06 30.68
C PHE A 37 45.80 -42.16 31.64
N LEU A 38 44.92 -42.69 32.52
CA LEU A 38 45.30 -43.76 33.42
C LEU A 38 45.75 -45.03 32.65
N GLY A 39 45.02 -45.37 31.58
CA GLY A 39 45.37 -46.48 30.72
C GLY A 39 46.71 -46.30 29.97
N GLN A 40 47.07 -45.06 29.66
CA GLN A 40 48.37 -44.71 29.06
C GLN A 40 49.49 -44.80 30.09
N VAL A 41 49.33 -44.19 31.26
CA VAL A 41 50.25 -44.19 32.35
C VAL A 41 50.55 -45.62 32.83
N GLN A 42 49.55 -46.48 32.95
CA GLN A 42 49.68 -47.86 33.33
C GLN A 42 50.51 -48.67 32.29
N ARG A 43 50.36 -48.41 31.01
CA ARG A 43 51.11 -48.99 29.90
C ARG A 43 52.58 -48.55 29.91
N ASP A 44 52.79 -47.21 30.09
CA ASP A 44 54.14 -46.65 30.01
C ASP A 44 55.04 -46.97 31.24
N MET A 45 54.44 -47.14 32.43
CA MET A 45 55.17 -47.36 33.70
C MET A 45 55.32 -48.82 34.09
N GLY A 46 54.63 -49.75 33.39
CA GLY A 46 54.76 -51.18 33.70
C GLY A 46 54.33 -51.55 35.12
N LEU A 47 53.51 -50.77 35.76
CA LEU A 47 53.08 -50.91 37.15
C LEU A 47 51.92 -51.92 37.26
N GLU A 48 52.24 -53.12 37.79
CA GLU A 48 51.26 -54.06 38.35
C GLU A 48 50.71 -53.59 39.74
N ALA A 49 51.19 -52.46 40.26
CA ALA A 49 50.86 -52.03 41.62
C ALA A 49 49.54 -51.25 41.64
N GLU A 50 48.56 -51.71 42.44
CA GLU A 50 47.37 -51.00 42.75
C GLU A 50 47.69 -49.67 43.42
N LEU A 51 47.17 -48.55 42.87
CA LEU A 51 47.28 -47.22 43.48
C LEU A 51 46.62 -47.20 44.88
N PRO A 52 47.25 -46.56 45.89
CA PRO A 52 46.66 -46.47 47.22
C PRO A 52 45.26 -45.84 47.20
N ARG A 53 44.27 -46.43 47.87
CA ARG A 53 42.85 -45.94 47.89
C ARG A 53 42.76 -44.48 48.25
N ALA A 54 43.60 -43.94 49.15
CA ALA A 54 43.62 -42.54 49.53
C ALA A 54 43.95 -41.59 48.36
N VAL A 55 44.87 -42.00 47.46
CA VAL A 55 45.21 -41.20 46.26
C VAL A 55 44.07 -41.16 45.25
N ILE A 56 43.41 -42.32 45.08
CA ILE A 56 42.21 -42.39 44.17
C ILE A 56 41.09 -41.53 44.72
N GLU A 57 40.82 -41.57 46.03
CA GLU A 57 39.77 -40.79 46.66
C GLU A 57 40.05 -39.28 46.57
N GLN A 58 41.27 -38.85 46.77
CA GLN A 58 41.71 -37.47 46.67
C GLN A 58 41.62 -36.97 45.21
N ALA A 59 42.06 -37.75 44.24
CA ALA A 59 41.97 -37.46 42.83
C ALA A 59 40.47 -37.33 42.39
N ALA A 60 39.60 -38.23 42.85
CA ALA A 60 38.16 -38.17 42.57
C ALA A 60 37.50 -36.90 43.13
N LYS A 61 37.88 -36.46 44.35
CA LYS A 61 37.37 -35.19 44.96
C LYS A 61 37.79 -33.98 44.14
N TYR A 62 39.06 -33.87 43.72
CA TYR A 62 39.54 -32.76 42.89
C TYR A 62 38.90 -32.78 41.49
N THR A 63 38.74 -33.93 40.89
CA THR A 63 38.08 -34.08 39.60
C THR A 63 36.62 -33.63 39.68
N PHE A 64 35.91 -34.06 40.72
CA PHE A 64 34.52 -33.65 40.94
C PHE A 64 34.40 -32.13 41.16
N ALA A 65 35.28 -31.53 41.97
CA ALA A 65 35.30 -30.08 42.19
C ALA A 65 35.59 -29.32 40.90
N ASN A 66 36.54 -29.80 40.08
CA ASN A 66 36.83 -29.20 38.76
C ASN A 66 35.65 -29.30 37.80
N ILE A 67 34.97 -30.43 37.73
CA ILE A 67 33.77 -30.62 36.89
C ILE A 67 32.71 -29.61 37.29
N LEU A 68 32.48 -29.45 38.60
CA LEU A 68 31.48 -28.53 39.13
C LEU A 68 31.79 -27.07 38.80
N LEU A 69 33.06 -26.67 39.01
CA LEU A 69 33.56 -25.33 38.71
C LEU A 69 33.45 -25.03 37.22
N LEU A 70 33.88 -25.94 36.34
CA LEU A 70 33.88 -25.75 34.90
C LEU A 70 32.45 -25.69 34.35
N SER A 71 31.55 -26.52 34.87
CA SER A 71 30.11 -26.49 34.50
C SER A 71 29.45 -25.19 34.89
N LEU A 72 29.77 -24.64 36.05
CA LEU A 72 29.27 -23.34 36.50
C LEU A 72 29.80 -22.22 35.59
N LEU A 73 31.10 -22.23 35.29
CA LEU A 73 31.73 -21.25 34.38
C LEU A 73 31.11 -21.29 32.99
N CYS A 74 30.96 -22.48 32.40
CA CYS A 74 30.28 -22.63 31.09
C CYS A 74 28.84 -22.11 31.11
N THR A 75 28.10 -22.36 32.18
CA THR A 75 26.72 -21.88 32.31
C THR A 75 26.66 -20.35 32.38
N ILE A 76 27.58 -19.74 33.12
CA ILE A 76 27.67 -18.26 33.21
C ILE A 76 28.06 -17.67 31.85
N LEU A 77 29.06 -18.23 31.17
CA LEU A 77 29.49 -17.78 29.86
C LEU A 77 28.34 -17.89 28.80
N ASP A 78 27.62 -19.04 28.79
CA ASP A 78 26.46 -19.21 27.88
C ASP A 78 25.35 -18.20 28.15
N GLU A 79 25.04 -17.91 29.44
CA GLU A 79 24.04 -16.91 29.78
C GLU A 79 24.45 -15.49 29.33
N ILE A 80 25.72 -15.14 29.52
CA ILE A 80 26.29 -13.87 29.05
C ILE A 80 26.21 -13.79 27.52
N TRP A 81 26.74 -14.81 26.83
CA TRP A 81 26.73 -14.90 25.38
C TRP A 81 25.33 -14.76 24.82
N ARG A 82 24.38 -15.53 25.32
CA ARG A 82 22.95 -15.47 24.89
C ARG A 82 22.29 -14.14 25.15
N ARG A 83 22.68 -13.44 26.22
CA ARG A 83 22.16 -12.11 26.52
C ARG A 83 22.58 -11.08 25.45
N PHE A 84 23.78 -11.26 24.89
CA PHE A 84 24.31 -10.35 23.87
C PHE A 84 23.84 -10.75 22.46
N THR A 85 23.92 -12.02 22.10
CA THR A 85 23.62 -12.49 20.74
C THR A 85 22.12 -12.62 20.43
N VAL A 86 21.27 -12.90 21.42
CA VAL A 86 19.84 -13.10 21.22
C VAL A 86 19.00 -12.07 22.00
N GLY A 87 19.30 -11.87 23.25
CA GLY A 87 18.45 -11.08 24.15
C GLY A 87 18.40 -9.59 23.83
N ARG A 88 19.49 -9.01 23.34
CA ARG A 88 19.54 -7.59 22.95
C ARG A 88 18.84 -7.35 21.60
N PRO A 89 19.13 -8.11 20.54
CA PRO A 89 18.42 -8.00 19.26
C PRO A 89 16.91 -8.11 19.40
N VAL A 90 16.44 -9.17 20.03
CA VAL A 90 15.00 -9.39 20.24
C VAL A 90 14.34 -8.21 20.97
N ARG A 91 14.99 -7.68 22.00
CA ARG A 91 14.43 -6.50 22.71
C ARG A 91 14.39 -5.23 21.85
N ARG A 92 15.34 -5.04 20.91
CA ARG A 92 15.31 -3.92 19.97
C ARG A 92 14.12 -4.05 19.03
N ILE A 93 13.92 -5.24 18.46
CA ILE A 93 12.81 -5.53 17.54
C ILE A 93 11.46 -5.35 18.26
N VAL A 94 11.31 -5.90 19.48
CA VAL A 94 10.07 -5.75 20.25
C VAL A 94 9.76 -4.28 20.57
N ARG A 95 10.75 -3.48 20.97
CA ARG A 95 10.55 -2.05 21.20
C ARG A 95 10.19 -1.29 19.92
N GLY A 96 10.80 -1.64 18.80
CA GLY A 96 10.44 -1.09 17.50
C GLY A 96 8.97 -1.39 17.15
N ALA A 97 8.56 -2.65 17.32
CA ALA A 97 7.18 -3.07 17.10
C ALA A 97 6.18 -2.36 18.03
N GLU A 98 6.53 -2.18 19.30
CA GLU A 98 5.71 -1.40 20.26
C GLU A 98 5.53 0.07 19.83
N ARG A 99 6.55 0.68 19.22
CA ARG A 99 6.44 2.04 18.68
C ARG A 99 5.53 2.09 17.46
N ILE A 100 5.67 1.15 16.52
CA ILE A 100 4.76 1.03 15.36
C ILE A 100 3.31 0.84 15.81
N MET A 101 3.05 -0.01 16.79
CA MET A 101 1.70 -0.20 17.35
C MET A 101 1.11 1.08 17.98
N ARG A 102 1.93 2.05 18.35
CA ARG A 102 1.50 3.37 18.83
C ARG A 102 1.39 4.42 17.72
N GLY A 103 1.56 4.02 16.46
CA GLY A 103 1.47 4.90 15.30
C GLY A 103 2.78 5.61 14.92
N ASP A 104 3.90 5.27 15.53
CA ASP A 104 5.20 5.84 15.17
C ASP A 104 5.87 4.98 14.08
N PHE A 105 5.54 5.26 12.83
CA PHE A 105 6.07 4.57 11.66
C PHE A 105 7.44 5.09 11.20
N SER A 106 7.98 6.14 11.83
CA SER A 106 9.31 6.68 11.53
C SER A 106 10.44 5.80 12.09
N VAL A 107 10.11 4.83 12.93
CA VAL A 107 11.06 3.93 13.58
C VAL A 107 11.87 3.16 12.56
N ARG A 108 13.22 3.22 12.72
CA ARG A 108 14.15 2.33 12.00
C ARG A 108 15.09 1.68 12.98
N ILE A 109 15.30 0.39 12.82
CA ILE A 109 16.22 -0.39 13.63
C ILE A 109 17.52 -0.54 12.85
N GLN A 110 18.64 -0.17 13.46
CA GLN A 110 19.95 -0.35 12.83
C GLN A 110 20.34 -1.82 12.81
N PRO A 111 20.95 -2.33 11.73
CA PRO A 111 21.52 -3.66 11.66
C PRO A 111 22.50 -3.89 12.82
N ILE A 112 22.65 -5.14 13.22
CA ILE A 112 23.52 -5.53 14.34
C ILE A 112 24.94 -5.77 13.84
N HIS A 113 25.04 -6.34 12.64
CA HIS A 113 26.31 -6.69 12.00
C HIS A 113 26.56 -5.81 10.77
N SER A 114 27.81 -5.73 10.34
CA SER A 114 28.18 -5.05 9.11
C SER A 114 27.64 -5.82 7.88
N ALA A 115 27.57 -5.14 6.74
CA ALA A 115 27.01 -5.67 5.50
C ALA A 115 27.62 -7.02 5.04
N ASP A 116 28.84 -7.31 5.46
CA ASP A 116 29.59 -8.51 5.06
C ASP A 116 29.26 -9.75 5.90
N SER A 117 28.51 -9.63 7.01
CA SER A 117 28.21 -10.74 7.93
C SER A 117 26.76 -10.70 8.46
N LEU A 118 25.81 -10.50 7.57
CA LEU A 118 24.38 -10.47 7.90
C LEU A 118 23.92 -11.82 8.45
N ASP A 119 23.30 -11.81 9.61
CA ASP A 119 22.69 -12.98 10.23
C ASP A 119 21.15 -12.97 10.10
N GLY A 120 20.49 -13.99 10.66
CA GLY A 120 19.03 -14.08 10.65
C GLY A 120 18.32 -12.91 11.32
N PHE A 121 18.95 -12.23 12.30
CA PHE A 121 18.38 -11.04 12.94
C PHE A 121 18.44 -9.82 12.03
N ASP A 122 19.50 -9.66 11.26
CA ASP A 122 19.63 -8.55 10.33
C ASP A 122 18.61 -8.67 9.18
N THR A 123 18.32 -9.90 8.74
CA THR A 123 17.22 -10.17 7.79
C THR A 123 15.84 -9.79 8.35
N ILE A 124 15.58 -10.12 9.62
CA ILE A 124 14.34 -9.73 10.31
C ILE A 124 14.26 -8.21 10.46
N ILE A 125 15.36 -7.56 10.84
CA ILE A 125 15.43 -6.09 10.96
C ILE A 125 15.19 -5.42 9.60
N GLY A 126 15.76 -5.94 8.52
CA GLY A 126 15.54 -5.46 7.16
C GLY A 126 14.07 -5.56 6.74
N SER A 127 13.43 -6.68 7.02
CA SER A 127 12.00 -6.89 6.76
C SER A 127 11.11 -5.97 7.61
N PHE A 128 11.48 -5.79 8.89
CA PHE A 128 10.80 -4.86 9.79
C PHE A 128 10.89 -3.42 9.30
N ASN A 129 12.08 -2.97 8.88
CA ASN A 129 12.28 -1.61 8.39
C ASN A 129 11.52 -1.35 7.07
N ARG A 130 11.43 -2.33 6.17
CA ARG A 130 10.59 -2.24 4.97
C ARG A 130 9.12 -2.11 5.32
N MET A 131 8.61 -2.96 6.22
CA MET A 131 7.22 -2.86 6.70
C MET A 131 6.94 -1.48 7.35
N ALA A 132 7.86 -0.97 8.16
CA ALA A 132 7.74 0.36 8.77
C ALA A 132 7.73 1.48 7.72
N GLN A 133 8.47 1.32 6.62
CA GLN A 133 8.49 2.26 5.51
C GLN A 133 7.16 2.26 4.74
N GLU A 134 6.63 1.10 4.41
CA GLU A 134 5.32 0.96 3.75
C GLU A 134 4.19 1.57 4.60
N LEU A 135 4.17 1.27 5.90
CA LEU A 135 3.19 1.85 6.82
C LEU A 135 3.32 3.38 6.93
N SER A 136 4.56 3.90 6.95
CA SER A 136 4.80 5.35 6.95
C SER A 136 4.28 6.01 5.67
N GLY A 137 4.49 5.38 4.51
CA GLY A 137 3.96 5.85 3.22
C GLY A 137 2.43 5.89 3.21
N ILE A 138 1.78 4.82 3.68
CA ILE A 138 0.31 4.76 3.77
C ILE A 138 -0.24 5.86 4.68
N GLU A 139 0.37 6.10 5.85
CA GLU A 139 -0.08 7.13 6.79
C GLU A 139 0.12 8.54 6.24
N THR A 140 1.23 8.79 5.53
CA THR A 140 1.45 10.07 4.83
C THR A 140 0.36 10.31 3.80
N LEU A 141 0.11 9.35 2.91
CA LEU A 141 -0.94 9.45 1.90
C LEU A 141 -2.34 9.65 2.51
N ARG A 142 -2.63 8.98 3.63
CA ARG A 142 -3.88 9.14 4.36
C ARG A 142 -4.02 10.56 4.94
N THR A 143 -2.95 11.08 5.52
CA THR A 143 -2.95 12.43 6.12
C THR A 143 -3.10 13.50 5.04
N GLU A 144 -2.39 13.37 3.93
CA GLU A 144 -2.52 14.25 2.76
C GLU A 144 -3.94 14.19 2.19
N PHE A 145 -4.54 12.98 2.06
CA PHE A 145 -5.91 12.82 1.61
C PHE A 145 -6.89 13.58 2.50
N ILE A 146 -6.81 13.42 3.84
CA ILE A 146 -7.70 14.10 4.79
C ILE A 146 -7.50 15.63 4.73
N SER A 147 -6.26 16.09 4.60
CA SER A 147 -5.94 17.51 4.46
C SER A 147 -6.56 18.10 3.19
N ASN A 148 -6.38 17.41 2.04
CA ASN A 148 -6.90 17.85 0.76
C ASN A 148 -8.43 17.84 0.74
N VAL A 149 -9.08 16.79 1.29
CA VAL A 149 -10.54 16.76 1.47
C VAL A 149 -11.01 17.97 2.26
N SER A 150 -10.35 18.27 3.38
CA SER A 150 -10.73 19.40 4.24
C SER A 150 -10.62 20.74 3.51
N HIS A 151 -9.57 20.91 2.72
CA HIS A 151 -9.34 22.12 1.92
C HIS A 151 -10.39 22.27 0.82
N GLU A 152 -10.65 21.20 0.05
CA GLU A 152 -11.61 21.21 -1.06
C GLU A 152 -13.08 21.37 -0.60
N LEU A 153 -13.41 20.94 0.63
CA LEU A 153 -14.72 21.17 1.24
C LEU A 153 -14.86 22.60 1.75
N LYS A 154 -13.81 23.20 2.32
CA LYS A 154 -13.86 24.52 2.93
C LYS A 154 -14.15 25.64 1.92
N THR A 155 -13.57 25.52 0.71
CA THR A 155 -13.70 26.52 -0.34
C THR A 155 -15.16 26.72 -0.79
N PRO A 156 -15.88 25.71 -1.28
CA PRO A 156 -17.28 25.88 -1.69
C PRO A 156 -18.19 26.24 -0.50
N LEU A 157 -17.89 25.73 0.70
CA LEU A 157 -18.66 26.07 1.89
C LEU A 157 -18.54 27.57 2.23
N ALA A 158 -17.34 28.15 2.12
CA ALA A 158 -17.12 29.57 2.33
C ALA A 158 -17.88 30.43 1.28
N VAL A 159 -17.91 29.97 0.02
CA VAL A 159 -18.69 30.61 -1.06
C VAL A 159 -20.19 30.60 -0.75
N ILE A 160 -20.72 29.45 -0.32
CA ILE A 160 -22.14 29.29 0.07
C ILE A 160 -22.46 30.23 1.23
N GLN A 161 -21.64 30.28 2.29
CA GLN A 161 -21.85 31.14 3.43
C GLN A 161 -21.81 32.63 3.06
N ASN A 162 -20.83 33.03 2.23
CA ASN A 162 -20.69 34.42 1.80
C ASN A 162 -21.89 34.88 1.00
N TYR A 163 -22.25 34.18 -0.07
CA TYR A 163 -23.41 34.55 -0.90
C TYR A 163 -24.72 34.42 -0.13
N GLY A 164 -24.85 33.42 0.75
CA GLY A 164 -26.00 33.29 1.63
C GLY A 164 -26.17 34.51 2.58
N THR A 165 -25.06 35.08 3.06
CA THR A 165 -25.08 36.32 3.87
C THR A 165 -25.41 37.54 3.02
N LEU A 166 -24.84 37.65 1.81
CA LEU A 166 -25.13 38.75 0.90
C LEU A 166 -26.60 38.78 0.46
N LEU A 167 -27.20 37.63 0.23
CA LEU A 167 -28.63 37.49 -0.12
C LEU A 167 -29.59 37.95 0.98
N GLN A 168 -29.13 38.09 2.24
CA GLN A 168 -29.93 38.59 3.37
C GLN A 168 -30.01 40.12 3.42
N GLN A 169 -29.30 40.84 2.53
CA GLN A 169 -29.38 42.31 2.48
C GLN A 169 -30.73 42.74 1.92
N PRO A 170 -31.45 43.67 2.61
CA PRO A 170 -32.84 44.04 2.22
C PRO A 170 -32.92 44.80 0.89
N ASP A 171 -31.91 45.60 0.56
CA ASP A 171 -31.93 46.52 -0.62
C ASP A 171 -31.09 45.99 -1.78
N LEU A 172 -30.94 44.65 -1.92
CA LEU A 172 -30.13 44.06 -2.98
C LEU A 172 -30.86 44.18 -4.35
N PRO A 173 -30.19 44.73 -5.38
CA PRO A 173 -30.74 44.78 -6.73
C PRO A 173 -31.06 43.36 -7.25
N GLU A 174 -32.15 43.21 -8.00
CA GLU A 174 -32.65 41.91 -8.48
C GLU A 174 -31.61 41.16 -9.31
N GLU A 175 -30.87 41.85 -10.15
CA GLU A 175 -29.79 41.26 -10.95
C GLU A 175 -28.70 40.65 -10.09
N GLN A 176 -28.25 41.36 -9.04
CA GLN A 176 -27.25 40.85 -8.10
C GLN A 176 -27.80 39.70 -7.26
N ARG A 177 -29.11 39.76 -6.89
CA ARG A 177 -29.76 38.68 -6.16
C ARG A 177 -29.75 37.38 -6.98
N LEU A 178 -30.09 37.46 -8.27
CA LEU A 178 -30.06 36.33 -9.20
C LEU A 178 -28.63 35.80 -9.39
N ASP A 179 -27.63 36.67 -9.52
CA ASP A 179 -26.24 36.26 -9.66
C ASP A 179 -25.76 35.55 -8.39
N TYR A 180 -25.99 36.10 -7.20
CA TYR A 180 -25.61 35.48 -5.93
C TYR A 180 -26.31 34.15 -5.72
N ALA A 181 -27.58 34.02 -6.10
CA ALA A 181 -28.32 32.76 -6.05
C ALA A 181 -27.71 31.69 -7.00
N ARG A 182 -27.25 32.08 -8.19
CA ARG A 182 -26.58 31.22 -9.14
C ARG A 182 -25.23 30.73 -8.56
N GLN A 183 -24.40 31.66 -8.03
CA GLN A 183 -23.12 31.32 -7.43
C GLN A 183 -23.28 30.36 -6.23
N LEU A 184 -24.28 30.60 -5.38
CA LEU A 184 -24.60 29.72 -4.26
C LEU A 184 -25.01 28.33 -4.74
N THR A 185 -25.90 28.26 -5.74
CA THR A 185 -26.37 26.99 -6.31
C THR A 185 -25.21 26.19 -6.95
N GLU A 186 -24.33 26.87 -7.67
CA GLU A 186 -23.16 26.25 -8.29
C GLU A 186 -22.21 25.74 -7.26
N ALA A 187 -21.88 26.49 -6.21
CA ALA A 187 -21.05 26.05 -5.11
C ALA A 187 -21.64 24.84 -4.37
N ALA A 188 -22.96 24.81 -4.16
CA ALA A 188 -23.67 23.68 -3.57
C ALA A 188 -23.58 22.42 -4.45
N ARG A 189 -23.73 22.54 -5.77
CA ARG A 189 -23.57 21.43 -6.72
C ARG A 189 -22.14 20.89 -6.72
N ARG A 190 -21.14 21.77 -6.70
CA ARG A 190 -19.71 21.37 -6.59
C ARG A 190 -19.46 20.58 -5.30
N LEU A 191 -19.97 21.05 -4.18
CA LEU A 191 -19.84 20.38 -2.89
C LEU A 191 -20.51 18.99 -2.90
N ALA A 192 -21.71 18.86 -3.43
CA ALA A 192 -22.42 17.60 -3.57
C ALA A 192 -21.65 16.60 -4.46
N SER A 193 -21.11 17.05 -5.60
CA SER A 193 -20.27 16.26 -6.49
C SER A 193 -19.00 15.77 -5.81
N LEU A 194 -18.31 16.65 -5.06
CA LEU A 194 -17.11 16.30 -4.30
C LEU A 194 -17.39 15.21 -3.27
N ILE A 195 -18.45 15.37 -2.46
CA ILE A 195 -18.87 14.37 -1.46
C ILE A 195 -19.17 13.03 -2.14
N THR A 196 -19.94 13.05 -3.25
CA THR A 196 -20.28 11.84 -4.00
C THR A 196 -19.03 11.12 -4.51
N ASN A 197 -18.05 11.85 -5.06
CA ASN A 197 -16.81 11.28 -5.55
C ASN A 197 -15.94 10.70 -4.44
N ILE A 198 -15.89 11.37 -3.28
CA ILE A 198 -15.19 10.85 -2.08
C ILE A 198 -15.84 9.55 -1.62
N LEU A 199 -17.17 9.48 -1.54
CA LEU A 199 -17.89 8.27 -1.13
C LEU A 199 -17.68 7.12 -2.12
N LYS A 200 -17.74 7.39 -3.43
CA LYS A 200 -17.45 6.41 -4.48
C LYS A 200 -16.01 5.89 -4.36
N LEU A 201 -15.03 6.78 -4.24
CA LEU A 201 -13.63 6.41 -4.11
C LEU A 201 -13.39 5.58 -2.84
N ASN A 202 -13.94 6.01 -1.70
CA ASN A 202 -13.83 5.27 -0.43
C ASN A 202 -14.46 3.87 -0.52
N LYS A 203 -15.62 3.74 -1.17
CA LYS A 203 -16.24 2.43 -1.42
C LYS A 203 -15.33 1.53 -2.27
N LEU A 204 -14.75 2.06 -3.36
CA LEU A 204 -13.87 1.33 -4.26
C LEU A 204 -12.52 0.94 -3.62
N GLU A 205 -12.05 1.69 -2.63
CA GLU A 205 -10.77 1.42 -1.95
C GLU A 205 -10.88 0.46 -0.77
N ASN A 206 -11.94 0.58 0.02
CA ASN A 206 -12.04 -0.11 1.31
C ASN A 206 -12.95 -1.36 1.29
N GLN A 207 -13.69 -1.58 0.22
CA GLN A 207 -14.51 -2.79 0.07
C GLN A 207 -13.84 -3.76 -0.91
N GLN A 208 -13.89 -5.06 -0.59
CA GLN A 208 -13.62 -6.08 -1.60
C GLN A 208 -14.79 -6.05 -2.60
N ILE A 209 -14.59 -5.33 -3.70
CA ILE A 209 -15.56 -5.26 -4.77
C ILE A 209 -15.32 -6.45 -5.68
N PHE A 210 -16.33 -7.30 -5.78
CA PHE A 210 -16.40 -8.34 -6.81
C PHE A 210 -17.21 -7.76 -7.97
N PRO A 211 -16.57 -7.40 -9.11
CA PRO A 211 -17.28 -6.81 -10.24
C PRO A 211 -18.40 -7.74 -10.73
N ALA A 212 -19.57 -7.18 -10.95
CA ALA A 212 -20.68 -7.95 -11.53
C ALA A 212 -20.37 -8.24 -13.00
N GLN A 213 -20.06 -9.50 -13.29
CA GLN A 213 -19.73 -9.94 -14.66
C GLN A 213 -20.98 -10.00 -15.51
N GLN A 214 -21.17 -9.02 -16.39
CA GLN A 214 -22.26 -8.97 -17.36
C GLN A 214 -21.68 -8.82 -18.76
N THR A 215 -22.26 -9.53 -19.74
CA THR A 215 -21.85 -9.39 -21.14
C THR A 215 -22.83 -8.46 -21.85
N TYR A 216 -22.33 -7.35 -22.35
CA TYR A 216 -23.15 -6.30 -23.01
C TYR A 216 -22.38 -5.65 -24.16
N ASP A 217 -23.08 -4.88 -24.97
CA ASP A 217 -22.50 -4.10 -26.08
C ASP A 217 -21.84 -2.84 -25.52
N LEU A 218 -20.53 -2.69 -25.74
CA LEU A 218 -19.75 -1.57 -25.26
C LEU A 218 -20.08 -0.27 -26.03
N GLY A 219 -20.39 -0.38 -27.32
CA GLY A 219 -20.76 0.77 -28.14
C GLY A 219 -22.06 1.42 -27.69
N GLU A 220 -23.08 0.62 -27.32
CA GLU A 220 -24.32 1.14 -26.75
C GLU A 220 -24.07 1.91 -25.45
N GLN A 221 -23.29 1.33 -24.53
CA GLN A 221 -22.96 1.99 -23.26
C GLN A 221 -22.21 3.32 -23.47
N LEU A 222 -21.25 3.34 -24.41
CA LEU A 222 -20.50 4.56 -24.74
C LEU A 222 -21.42 5.65 -25.27
N CYS A 223 -22.36 5.30 -26.18
CA CYS A 223 -23.36 6.24 -26.70
C CYS A 223 -24.26 6.79 -25.59
N GLU A 224 -24.81 5.92 -24.72
CA GLU A 224 -25.67 6.35 -23.61
C GLU A 224 -24.94 7.31 -22.66
N CYS A 225 -23.69 6.98 -22.29
CA CYS A 225 -22.90 7.85 -21.42
C CYS A 225 -22.55 9.18 -22.10
N LEU A 226 -22.24 9.18 -23.39
CA LEU A 226 -21.91 10.39 -24.15
C LEU A 226 -23.13 11.32 -24.28
N LEU A 227 -24.31 10.78 -24.63
CA LEU A 227 -25.56 11.53 -24.73
C LEU A 227 -25.91 12.23 -23.41
N GLY A 228 -25.50 11.73 -22.26
CA GLY A 228 -25.65 12.43 -20.98
C GLY A 228 -25.02 13.82 -20.91
N PHE A 229 -24.15 14.16 -21.87
CA PHE A 229 -23.48 15.47 -21.96
C PHE A 229 -23.96 16.33 -23.12
N GLU A 230 -25.07 15.95 -23.82
CA GLU A 230 -25.60 16.62 -25.03
C GLU A 230 -25.76 18.13 -24.81
N GLN A 231 -26.51 18.54 -23.81
CA GLN A 231 -26.69 19.95 -23.51
C GLN A 231 -25.36 20.72 -23.29
N ALA A 232 -24.40 20.07 -22.62
CA ALA A 232 -23.14 20.73 -22.28
C ALA A 232 -22.22 20.91 -23.49
N TRP A 233 -22.25 20.00 -24.47
CA TRP A 233 -21.47 20.20 -25.70
C TRP A 233 -22.17 21.14 -26.67
N GLU A 234 -23.53 21.12 -26.73
CA GLU A 234 -24.32 22.10 -27.54
C GLU A 234 -24.10 23.52 -27.05
N ASP A 235 -24.18 23.76 -25.73
CA ASP A 235 -23.96 25.09 -25.12
C ASP A 235 -22.55 25.64 -25.47
N LYS A 236 -21.55 24.78 -25.70
CA LYS A 236 -20.21 25.15 -26.12
C LYS A 236 -19.99 25.09 -27.63
N GLY A 237 -20.97 24.61 -28.42
CA GLY A 237 -20.82 24.40 -29.86
C GLY A 237 -19.68 23.44 -30.21
N LEU A 238 -19.49 22.36 -29.45
CA LEU A 238 -18.46 21.39 -29.71
C LEU A 238 -18.83 20.46 -30.87
N ASP A 239 -17.87 20.11 -31.69
CA ASP A 239 -17.98 19.12 -32.76
C ASP A 239 -17.72 17.72 -32.15
N ILE A 240 -18.72 16.84 -32.23
CA ILE A 240 -18.62 15.46 -31.68
C ILE A 240 -18.47 14.49 -32.85
N ASP A 241 -17.34 13.78 -32.86
CA ASP A 241 -17.03 12.76 -33.88
C ASP A 241 -17.00 11.38 -33.22
N THR A 242 -17.82 10.45 -33.75
CA THR A 242 -17.90 9.09 -33.20
C THR A 242 -17.60 8.06 -34.26
N ASP A 243 -16.65 7.16 -33.97
CA ASP A 243 -16.25 6.07 -34.84
C ASP A 243 -16.19 4.77 -34.04
N LEU A 244 -17.37 4.13 -33.91
CA LEU A 244 -17.59 2.97 -33.06
C LEU A 244 -17.75 1.70 -33.92
N GLU A 245 -16.90 0.71 -33.68
CA GLU A 245 -17.04 -0.63 -34.25
C GLU A 245 -18.29 -1.30 -33.65
N GLU A 246 -19.14 -1.85 -34.52
CA GLU A 246 -20.40 -2.47 -34.13
C GLU A 246 -20.19 -3.83 -33.44
N ASN A 247 -21.11 -4.21 -32.55
CA ASN A 247 -21.14 -5.53 -31.88
C ASN A 247 -19.88 -5.85 -31.05
N VAL A 248 -19.21 -4.86 -30.48
CA VAL A 248 -18.08 -5.08 -29.57
C VAL A 248 -18.61 -5.41 -28.17
N ARG A 249 -18.65 -6.69 -27.84
CA ARG A 249 -19.12 -7.17 -26.55
C ARG A 249 -17.98 -7.36 -25.55
N VAL A 250 -18.22 -6.90 -24.32
CA VAL A 250 -17.31 -7.08 -23.18
C VAL A 250 -18.04 -7.75 -22.04
N THR A 251 -17.29 -8.52 -21.23
CA THR A 251 -17.83 -9.14 -20.02
C THR A 251 -17.19 -8.49 -18.81
N THR A 252 -17.90 -7.58 -18.18
CA THR A 252 -17.39 -6.80 -17.04
C THR A 252 -18.55 -6.12 -16.31
N ASP A 253 -18.25 -5.31 -15.30
CA ASP A 253 -19.23 -4.53 -14.55
C ASP A 253 -19.58 -3.24 -15.29
N ALA A 254 -20.82 -3.18 -15.80
CA ALA A 254 -21.30 -2.03 -16.58
C ALA A 254 -21.41 -0.75 -15.73
N GLU A 255 -21.75 -0.85 -14.43
CA GLU A 255 -21.85 0.33 -13.55
C GLU A 255 -20.48 0.93 -13.29
N LEU A 256 -19.47 0.08 -13.04
CA LEU A 256 -18.10 0.53 -12.87
C LEU A 256 -17.54 1.18 -14.13
N LEU A 257 -17.79 0.60 -15.33
CA LEU A 257 -17.36 1.21 -16.59
C LEU A 257 -18.09 2.51 -16.91
N SER A 258 -19.37 2.64 -16.56
CA SER A 258 -20.08 3.91 -16.70
C SER A 258 -19.43 5.05 -15.89
N LEU A 259 -18.82 4.73 -14.73
CA LEU A 259 -18.03 5.72 -13.98
C LEU A 259 -16.80 6.19 -14.75
N VAL A 260 -16.15 5.28 -15.48
CA VAL A 260 -14.99 5.61 -16.32
C VAL A 260 -15.42 6.56 -17.45
N TRP A 261 -16.43 6.17 -18.24
CA TRP A 261 -16.88 6.95 -19.38
C TRP A 261 -17.37 8.33 -18.97
N ASN A 262 -18.20 8.43 -17.95
CA ASN A 262 -18.71 9.71 -17.46
C ASN A 262 -17.59 10.65 -16.99
N ASN A 263 -16.53 10.14 -16.37
CA ASN A 263 -15.39 10.98 -15.97
C ASN A 263 -14.56 11.42 -17.17
N LEU A 264 -14.32 10.55 -18.16
CA LEU A 264 -13.56 10.91 -19.37
C LEU A 264 -14.34 11.92 -20.23
N PHE A 265 -15.63 11.71 -20.46
CA PHE A 265 -16.47 12.64 -21.24
C PHE A 265 -16.63 13.97 -20.52
N SER A 266 -16.87 13.96 -19.20
CA SER A 266 -16.91 15.19 -18.40
C SER A 266 -15.63 15.99 -18.53
N ASN A 267 -14.46 15.34 -18.49
CA ASN A 267 -13.18 16.02 -18.67
C ASN A 267 -13.03 16.58 -20.09
N ALA A 268 -13.35 15.79 -21.12
CA ALA A 268 -13.28 16.22 -22.51
C ALA A 268 -14.15 17.47 -22.77
N VAL A 269 -15.44 17.43 -22.39
CA VAL A 269 -16.36 18.57 -22.53
C VAL A 269 -15.88 19.78 -21.74
N LYS A 270 -15.36 19.57 -20.54
CA LYS A 270 -14.91 20.63 -19.65
C LYS A 270 -13.69 21.36 -20.16
N PHE A 271 -12.65 20.65 -20.59
CA PHE A 271 -11.36 21.21 -20.98
C PHE A 271 -11.27 21.60 -22.45
N THR A 272 -12.25 21.22 -23.27
CA THR A 272 -12.36 21.71 -24.66
C THR A 272 -13.00 23.10 -24.68
N GLY A 273 -12.34 24.01 -25.38
CA GLY A 273 -12.87 25.37 -25.60
C GLY A 273 -14.06 25.37 -26.57
N ALA A 274 -14.85 26.46 -26.59
CA ALA A 274 -15.96 26.63 -27.52
C ALA A 274 -15.51 26.41 -28.98
N GLY A 275 -16.36 25.69 -29.76
CA GLY A 275 -16.05 25.32 -31.14
C GLY A 275 -14.95 24.28 -31.33
N GLY A 276 -14.46 23.66 -30.23
CA GLY A 276 -13.49 22.56 -30.29
C GLY A 276 -14.14 21.24 -30.68
N ARG A 277 -13.33 20.18 -30.77
CA ARG A 277 -13.77 18.84 -31.17
C ARG A 277 -13.48 17.82 -30.08
N ILE A 278 -14.40 16.86 -29.91
CA ILE A 278 -14.24 15.65 -29.11
C ILE A 278 -14.46 14.47 -30.05
N SER A 279 -13.52 13.51 -30.07
CA SER A 279 -13.67 12.27 -30.83
C SER A 279 -13.67 11.05 -29.90
N LEU A 280 -14.61 10.14 -30.17
CA LEU A 280 -14.78 8.88 -29.50
C LEU A 280 -14.60 7.76 -30.51
N SER A 281 -13.65 6.87 -30.29
CA SER A 281 -13.47 5.68 -31.12
C SER A 281 -13.47 4.40 -30.29
N LEU A 282 -14.06 3.34 -30.86
CA LEU A 282 -14.05 1.98 -30.32
C LEU A 282 -13.53 1.04 -31.42
N ARG A 283 -12.53 0.26 -31.08
CA ARG A 283 -11.92 -0.74 -31.98
C ARG A 283 -11.63 -2.03 -31.23
N THR A 284 -11.64 -3.11 -31.96
CA THR A 284 -11.16 -4.41 -31.48
C THR A 284 -9.70 -4.61 -31.90
N GLU A 285 -8.79 -4.74 -30.96
CA GLU A 285 -7.37 -5.05 -31.18
C GLU A 285 -7.05 -6.43 -30.58
N GLY A 286 -7.10 -7.47 -31.40
CA GLY A 286 -6.89 -8.85 -30.95
C GLY A 286 -7.93 -9.31 -29.93
N ALA A 287 -7.51 -9.56 -28.68
CA ALA A 287 -8.39 -9.97 -27.59
C ALA A 287 -8.97 -8.78 -26.79
N ASP A 288 -8.58 -7.55 -27.12
CA ASP A 288 -8.93 -6.36 -26.35
C ASP A 288 -9.92 -5.48 -27.11
N ALA A 289 -10.84 -4.86 -26.38
CA ALA A 289 -11.61 -3.72 -26.82
C ALA A 289 -10.86 -2.46 -26.41
N VAL A 290 -10.61 -1.58 -27.38
CA VAL A 290 -9.85 -0.34 -27.18
C VAL A 290 -10.77 0.85 -27.43
N VAL A 291 -11.01 1.64 -26.38
CA VAL A 291 -11.78 2.88 -26.44
C VAL A 291 -10.82 4.06 -26.36
N ARG A 292 -10.95 5.00 -27.27
CA ARG A 292 -10.18 6.25 -27.25
C ARG A 292 -11.12 7.43 -27.20
N VAL A 293 -10.89 8.31 -26.21
CA VAL A 293 -11.58 9.59 -26.05
C VAL A 293 -10.53 10.69 -26.25
N SER A 294 -10.67 11.47 -27.29
CA SER A 294 -9.74 12.55 -27.63
C SER A 294 -10.43 13.91 -27.66
N ASP A 295 -9.75 14.92 -27.19
CA ASP A 295 -10.21 16.31 -27.17
C ASP A 295 -9.18 17.25 -27.79
N THR A 296 -9.64 18.40 -28.31
CA THR A 296 -8.78 19.49 -28.79
C THR A 296 -8.65 20.62 -27.78
N GLY A 297 -8.66 20.27 -26.50
CA GLY A 297 -8.60 21.22 -25.39
C GLY A 297 -7.22 21.77 -25.09
N CYS A 298 -7.03 22.26 -23.87
CA CYS A 298 -5.76 22.85 -23.42
C CYS A 298 -4.60 21.87 -23.37
N GLY A 299 -4.85 20.56 -23.41
CA GLY A 299 -3.83 19.53 -23.24
C GLY A 299 -3.22 19.49 -21.84
N ILE A 300 -2.29 18.58 -21.65
CA ILE A 300 -1.64 18.30 -20.35
C ILE A 300 -0.12 18.41 -20.54
N PRO A 301 0.58 19.28 -19.79
CA PRO A 301 2.04 19.32 -19.81
C PRO A 301 2.66 17.99 -19.37
N PRO A 302 3.82 17.57 -19.90
CA PRO A 302 4.45 16.29 -19.58
C PRO A 302 4.75 16.09 -18.09
N GLU A 303 5.06 17.17 -17.38
CA GLU A 303 5.34 17.17 -15.94
C GLU A 303 4.10 16.83 -15.13
N VAL A 304 2.95 17.34 -15.54
CA VAL A 304 1.61 17.12 -14.96
C VAL A 304 1.11 15.71 -15.30
N GLY A 305 1.37 15.23 -16.52
CA GLY A 305 0.86 13.98 -17.04
C GLY A 305 1.19 12.74 -16.19
N ARG A 306 2.29 12.78 -15.43
CA ARG A 306 2.70 11.70 -14.54
C ARG A 306 1.83 11.57 -13.29
N HIS A 307 1.17 12.65 -12.90
CA HIS A 307 0.45 12.78 -11.63
C HIS A 307 -1.07 12.89 -11.79
N ILE A 308 -1.60 12.93 -13.02
CA ILE A 308 -3.04 13.16 -13.26
C ILE A 308 -3.98 12.10 -12.68
N PHE A 309 -3.45 10.92 -12.40
CA PHE A 309 -4.21 9.84 -11.75
C PHE A 309 -4.09 9.85 -10.22
N GLU A 310 -3.30 10.75 -9.65
CA GLU A 310 -3.20 10.93 -8.21
C GLU A 310 -4.42 11.68 -7.67
N LYS A 311 -4.79 11.38 -6.43
CA LYS A 311 -5.96 11.99 -5.77
C LYS A 311 -5.72 13.47 -5.52
N PHE A 312 -6.71 14.32 -5.83
CA PHE A 312 -6.67 15.77 -5.66
C PHE A 312 -5.60 16.49 -6.48
N TYR A 313 -4.92 15.79 -7.38
CA TYR A 313 -3.93 16.44 -8.22
C TYR A 313 -4.63 17.31 -9.30
N GLN A 314 -4.21 18.56 -9.41
CA GLN A 314 -4.67 19.55 -10.39
C GLN A 314 -3.43 20.21 -11.01
N GLY A 315 -3.31 20.16 -12.32
CA GLY A 315 -2.10 20.63 -13.01
C GLY A 315 -1.91 22.14 -13.01
N ASP A 316 -2.99 22.92 -12.84
CA ASP A 316 -2.93 24.39 -12.82
C ASP A 316 -3.91 24.94 -11.78
N PRO A 317 -3.38 25.63 -10.73
CA PRO A 317 -4.21 26.29 -9.73
C PRO A 317 -5.18 27.34 -10.28
N SER A 318 -4.87 27.95 -11.43
CA SER A 318 -5.72 28.96 -12.08
C SER A 318 -7.00 28.35 -12.69
N HIS A 319 -6.98 27.05 -13.00
CA HIS A 319 -8.11 26.25 -13.44
C HIS A 319 -8.77 25.42 -12.31
N SER A 320 -8.36 25.62 -11.04
CA SER A 320 -8.92 24.95 -9.86
C SER A 320 -10.43 25.12 -9.70
N ALA A 321 -10.99 26.20 -10.29
CA ALA A 321 -12.44 26.41 -10.36
C ALA A 321 -13.20 25.29 -11.11
N GLN A 322 -12.53 24.41 -11.84
CA GLN A 322 -13.18 23.47 -12.75
C GLN A 322 -13.19 21.99 -12.30
N GLY A 323 -12.62 21.57 -11.17
CA GLY A 323 -12.68 20.16 -10.73
C GLY A 323 -12.02 19.93 -9.39
N ASN A 324 -12.23 18.75 -8.84
CA ASN A 324 -11.73 18.35 -7.52
C ASN A 324 -10.56 17.35 -7.56
N GLY A 325 -10.00 17.06 -8.73
CA GLY A 325 -8.86 16.15 -8.88
C GLY A 325 -9.12 14.69 -8.50
N LEU A 326 -10.40 14.28 -8.36
CA LEU A 326 -10.76 12.90 -7.98
C LEU A 326 -11.24 12.05 -9.17
N GLY A 327 -11.63 12.65 -10.28
CA GLY A 327 -12.23 11.94 -11.42
C GLY A 327 -11.31 10.92 -12.05
N LEU A 328 -10.07 11.30 -12.38
CA LEU A 328 -9.09 10.39 -12.99
C LEU A 328 -8.54 9.37 -11.98
N ALA A 329 -8.42 9.71 -10.70
CA ALA A 329 -8.09 8.75 -9.64
C ALA A 329 -9.18 7.66 -9.51
N LEU A 330 -10.46 8.05 -9.64
CA LEU A 330 -11.59 7.12 -9.68
C LEU A 330 -11.50 6.20 -10.90
N VAL A 331 -11.22 6.76 -12.08
CA VAL A 331 -11.02 5.99 -13.33
C VAL A 331 -9.92 4.96 -13.14
N LYS A 332 -8.74 5.38 -12.67
CA LYS A 332 -7.62 4.47 -12.43
C LYS A 332 -7.99 3.34 -11.48
N ARG A 333 -8.68 3.66 -10.39
CA ARG A 333 -9.12 2.66 -9.41
C ARG A 333 -10.11 1.66 -9.98
N VAL A 334 -11.07 2.11 -10.80
CA VAL A 334 -12.00 1.21 -11.50
C VAL A 334 -11.23 0.29 -12.45
N MET A 335 -10.31 0.84 -13.26
CA MET A 335 -9.50 0.05 -14.18
C MET A 335 -8.68 -1.03 -13.45
N ASP A 336 -8.09 -0.70 -12.30
CA ASP A 336 -7.37 -1.67 -11.47
C ASP A 336 -8.29 -2.79 -10.94
N ILE A 337 -9.56 -2.48 -10.60
CA ILE A 337 -10.54 -3.46 -10.11
C ILE A 337 -11.00 -4.42 -11.21
N ILE A 338 -11.25 -3.90 -12.42
CA ILE A 338 -11.74 -4.73 -13.55
C ILE A 338 -10.60 -5.38 -14.35
N GLY A 339 -9.32 -5.08 -14.00
CA GLY A 339 -8.15 -5.62 -14.70
C GLY A 339 -7.93 -5.03 -16.09
N GLY A 340 -8.40 -3.79 -16.34
CA GLY A 340 -8.16 -3.05 -17.57
C GLY A 340 -6.97 -2.09 -17.46
N GLU A 341 -6.62 -1.46 -18.58
CA GLU A 341 -5.55 -0.47 -18.66
C GLU A 341 -6.07 0.88 -19.13
N ILE A 342 -5.50 1.97 -18.59
CA ILE A 342 -5.72 3.33 -19.07
C ILE A 342 -4.39 4.01 -19.31
N SER A 343 -4.29 4.69 -20.44
CA SER A 343 -3.15 5.52 -20.81
C SER A 343 -3.61 6.88 -21.34
N VAL A 344 -2.70 7.85 -21.37
CA VAL A 344 -2.95 9.21 -21.86
C VAL A 344 -1.79 9.66 -22.75
N GLU A 345 -2.14 10.24 -23.88
CA GLU A 345 -1.25 10.96 -24.76
C GLU A 345 -1.75 12.40 -24.83
N SER A 346 -0.91 13.37 -24.52
CA SER A 346 -1.34 14.77 -24.52
C SER A 346 -0.19 15.70 -24.84
N VAL A 347 -0.52 16.78 -25.50
CA VAL A 347 0.41 17.86 -25.81
C VAL A 347 -0.25 19.18 -25.38
N ALA A 348 0.42 19.95 -24.55
CA ALA A 348 -0.06 21.24 -24.10
C ALA A 348 -0.44 22.15 -25.28
N GLY A 349 -1.63 22.70 -25.25
CA GLY A 349 -2.21 23.54 -26.32
C GLY A 349 -2.75 22.80 -27.54
N LYS A 350 -2.71 21.45 -27.59
CA LYS A 350 -3.22 20.64 -28.71
C LYS A 350 -4.32 19.67 -28.34
N GLY A 351 -4.52 19.41 -27.05
CA GLY A 351 -5.51 18.49 -26.53
C GLY A 351 -4.95 17.23 -25.92
N SER A 352 -5.84 16.32 -25.52
CA SER A 352 -5.51 15.06 -24.84
C SER A 352 -6.24 13.88 -25.49
N SER A 353 -5.67 12.70 -25.40
CA SER A 353 -6.24 11.44 -25.85
C SER A 353 -6.10 10.41 -24.77
N PHE A 354 -7.21 9.98 -24.19
CA PHE A 354 -7.25 8.91 -23.21
C PHE A 354 -7.62 7.60 -23.91
N THR A 355 -6.81 6.56 -23.68
CA THR A 355 -7.02 5.22 -24.26
C THR A 355 -7.29 4.24 -23.12
N VAL A 356 -8.43 3.56 -23.21
CA VAL A 356 -8.86 2.50 -22.28
C VAL A 356 -8.80 1.17 -23.01
N ARG A 357 -8.13 0.18 -22.43
CA ARG A 357 -8.03 -1.19 -22.93
C ARG A 357 -8.74 -2.13 -21.97
N LEU A 358 -9.67 -2.91 -22.52
CA LEU A 358 -10.48 -3.87 -21.80
C LEU A 358 -10.33 -5.24 -22.43
N ARG A 359 -10.04 -6.26 -21.65
CA ARG A 359 -10.00 -7.62 -22.15
C ARG A 359 -11.41 -8.10 -22.48
N ARG A 360 -11.63 -8.58 -23.70
CA ARG A 360 -12.89 -9.22 -24.09
C ARG A 360 -12.99 -10.57 -23.40
N GLY A 361 -14.14 -10.89 -22.80
CA GLY A 361 -14.38 -12.22 -22.21
C GLY A 361 -14.26 -13.34 -23.25
N ALA A 362 -13.86 -14.52 -22.84
CA ALA A 362 -13.59 -15.66 -23.71
C ALA A 362 -14.82 -16.21 -24.50
N ASP A 363 -16.03 -15.69 -24.23
CA ASP A 363 -17.29 -16.17 -24.81
C ASP A 363 -17.87 -15.28 -25.91
N ALA A 364 -17.09 -14.37 -26.50
CA ALA A 364 -17.55 -13.69 -27.72
C ALA A 364 -17.33 -14.63 -28.92
N PRO A 365 -18.39 -15.19 -29.56
CA PRO A 365 -18.21 -16.04 -30.72
C PRO A 365 -17.51 -15.25 -31.83
N MET A 366 -16.40 -15.73 -32.33
CA MET A 366 -15.83 -15.27 -33.59
C MET A 366 -16.88 -15.60 -34.67
N GLU A 367 -17.70 -14.65 -35.06
CA GLU A 367 -18.45 -14.77 -36.32
C GLU A 367 -17.42 -14.81 -37.45
N LYS A 368 -17.29 -16.00 -38.01
CA LYS A 368 -16.56 -16.22 -39.26
C LYS A 368 -17.23 -15.36 -40.33
N SER A 369 -16.49 -14.38 -40.87
CA SER A 369 -16.87 -13.67 -42.09
C SER A 369 -17.23 -14.72 -43.16
N PRO A 370 -18.40 -14.65 -43.80
CA PRO A 370 -18.70 -15.50 -44.97
C PRO A 370 -17.80 -15.09 -46.12
N ALA A 371 -17.23 -16.12 -46.78
CA ALA A 371 -16.37 -16.03 -47.96
C ALA A 371 -17.12 -15.45 -49.16
#